data_bcbe000b489900db6d5c4f1445469cf6
#
_entry.id   bcbe000b489900db6d5c4f1445469cf6
#
_cell.length_a   1.000
_cell.length_b   1.000
_cell.length_c   1.000
_cell.angle_alpha   90.00
_cell.angle_beta   90.00
_cell.angle_gamma   90.00
#
_symmetry.space_group_name_H-M   'P 1'
#
loop_
_entity.id
_entity.type
_entity.pdbx_description
1 polymer ?
#
loop_
_entity_poly.entity_id
_entity_poly.type
_entity_poly.pdbx_seq_one_letter_code
_entity_poly.pdbx_strand_id
1 'polypeptide(L)'
;MNKERLAKIYNWAHLNLVGTILPWWCSEFIMDKETGGYYGVVTLDGERNYSQPRNLTLLGRMLFVFSSAYRYLKGRIYLDRANYAFEDLKNHFYDKEFGGAFVNLDVDGTPLSDTKPNYCEAFFIMGLAEYYHATGNKDALHMCLEAFELMETRTKVAPGIYHATLYRDWSPKLGFDNGRGNASFALPDDAIMYPHHLCQAYYRLYQATHDNRIAKALKELVVIMLHEM
;
A
#
# COMPACT_ATOMS: atom_id res chain seq x y z
N MET A 1 -11.79 4.31 30.73
CA MET A 1 -10.47 4.99 30.76
C MET A 1 -10.70 6.43 31.18
N ASN A 2 -9.93 6.97 32.15
CA ASN A 2 -10.08 8.35 32.67
C ASN A 2 -9.70 9.36 31.58
N LYS A 3 -10.46 10.47 31.46
CA LYS A 3 -10.23 11.55 30.48
C LYS A 3 -8.81 12.14 30.55
N GLU A 4 -8.26 12.30 31.75
CA GLU A 4 -6.90 12.80 31.96
C GLU A 4 -5.84 11.85 31.37
N ARG A 5 -5.99 10.53 31.56
CA ARG A 5 -5.09 9.52 30.97
C ARG A 5 -5.18 9.52 29.46
N LEU A 6 -6.38 9.68 28.92
CA LEU A 6 -6.59 9.77 27.48
C LEU A 6 -5.89 10.99 26.88
N ALA A 7 -6.02 12.16 27.53
CA ALA A 7 -5.36 13.39 27.11
C ALA A 7 -3.81 13.25 27.14
N LYS A 8 -3.26 12.61 28.18
CA LYS A 8 -1.80 12.36 28.28
C LYS A 8 -1.31 11.45 27.13
N ILE A 9 -2.05 10.36 26.83
CA ILE A 9 -1.72 9.45 25.73
C ILE A 9 -1.80 10.18 24.37
N TYR A 10 -2.87 10.94 24.16
CA TYR A 10 -3.04 11.73 22.94
C TYR A 10 -1.89 12.73 22.75
N ASN A 11 -1.57 13.52 23.77
CA ASN A 11 -0.49 14.50 23.69
C ASN A 11 0.86 13.84 23.42
N TRP A 12 1.17 12.73 24.10
CA TRP A 12 2.38 11.97 23.87
C TRP A 12 2.46 11.45 22.42
N ALA A 13 1.39 10.80 21.94
CA ALA A 13 1.33 10.27 20.59
C ALA A 13 1.44 11.38 19.53
N HIS A 14 0.74 12.48 19.73
CA HIS A 14 0.78 13.64 18.84
C HIS A 14 2.19 14.25 18.77
N LEU A 15 2.83 14.50 19.92
CA LEU A 15 4.19 15.06 19.96
C LEU A 15 5.22 14.13 19.30
N ASN A 16 5.13 12.82 19.51
CA ASN A 16 6.00 11.86 18.83
C ASN A 16 5.77 11.86 17.32
N LEU A 17 4.50 11.86 16.89
CA LEU A 17 4.16 11.87 15.46
C LEU A 17 4.69 13.13 14.76
N VAL A 18 4.32 14.31 15.26
CA VAL A 18 4.64 15.58 14.59
C VAL A 18 6.04 16.11 14.89
N GLY A 19 6.62 15.76 16.04
CA GLY A 19 7.94 16.24 16.46
C GLY A 19 9.10 15.32 16.09
N THR A 20 8.85 14.04 15.79
CA THR A 20 9.92 13.06 15.55
C THR A 20 9.66 12.26 14.27
N ILE A 21 8.55 11.53 14.20
CA ILE A 21 8.30 10.55 13.12
C ILE A 21 8.13 11.26 11.77
N LEU A 22 7.16 12.16 11.66
CA LEU A 22 6.88 12.86 10.40
C LEU A 22 8.05 13.73 9.93
N PRO A 23 8.77 14.50 10.78
CA PRO A 23 9.93 15.25 10.35
C PRO A 23 11.01 14.37 9.71
N TRP A 24 11.29 13.19 10.28
CA TRP A 24 12.27 12.26 9.71
C TRP A 24 11.81 11.74 8.35
N TRP A 25 10.57 11.24 8.25
CA TRP A 25 10.02 10.72 6.99
C TRP A 25 9.79 11.80 5.93
N CYS A 26 9.59 13.05 6.32
CA CYS A 26 9.47 14.17 5.39
C CYS A 26 10.83 14.78 5.01
N SER A 27 11.94 14.32 5.60
CA SER A 27 13.26 14.87 5.31
C SER A 27 13.70 14.54 3.88
N GLU A 28 14.52 15.41 3.30
CA GLU A 28 15.14 15.14 2.00
C GLU A 28 16.21 14.04 2.09
N PHE A 29 16.57 13.67 3.30
CA PHE A 29 17.58 12.65 3.56
C PHE A 29 17.20 11.27 3.00
N ILE A 30 15.91 10.91 3.02
CA ILE A 30 15.43 9.61 2.50
C ILE A 30 15.04 9.66 1.02
N MET A 31 15.12 10.83 0.39
CA MET A 31 14.75 11.00 -1.02
C MET A 31 15.95 10.79 -1.93
N ASP A 32 15.77 10.00 -2.97
CA ASP A 32 16.74 9.91 -4.05
C ASP A 32 16.44 11.01 -5.09
N LYS A 33 17.29 12.03 -5.13
CA LYS A 33 17.13 13.14 -6.05
C LYS A 33 17.79 12.90 -7.41
N GLU A 34 18.60 11.86 -7.53
CA GLU A 34 19.32 11.53 -8.77
C GLU A 34 18.46 10.64 -9.66
N THR A 35 17.91 9.57 -9.11
CA THR A 35 17.06 8.61 -9.86
C THR A 35 15.57 8.81 -9.62
N GLY A 36 15.19 9.64 -8.67
CA GLY A 36 13.81 9.87 -8.22
C GLY A 36 13.35 8.83 -7.17
N GLY A 37 12.29 9.15 -6.44
CA GLY A 37 11.72 8.27 -5.42
C GLY A 37 12.49 8.30 -4.10
N TYR A 38 12.49 7.16 -3.43
CA TYR A 38 13.06 7.03 -2.08
C TYR A 38 14.07 5.88 -2.04
N TYR A 39 15.12 6.04 -1.23
CA TYR A 39 16.08 4.96 -1.01
C TYR A 39 15.38 3.72 -0.43
N GLY A 40 15.73 2.55 -0.95
CA GLY A 40 15.18 1.28 -0.46
C GLY A 40 15.59 0.97 0.97
N VAL A 41 16.80 1.36 1.36
CA VAL A 41 17.36 1.14 2.70
C VAL A 41 18.18 2.35 3.16
N VAL A 42 17.97 2.72 4.43
CA VAL A 42 18.85 3.61 5.19
C VAL A 42 19.28 2.84 6.43
N THR A 43 20.59 2.80 6.71
CA THR A 43 21.12 2.09 7.88
C THR A 43 20.81 2.83 9.19
N LEU A 44 20.98 2.15 10.33
CA LEU A 44 20.79 2.78 11.64
C LEU A 44 21.79 3.92 11.91
N ASP A 45 22.97 3.85 11.30
CA ASP A 45 23.99 4.90 11.38
C ASP A 45 23.73 6.07 10.42
N GLY A 46 22.64 5.98 9.65
CA GLY A 46 22.23 7.04 8.74
C GLY A 46 22.90 6.97 7.36
N GLU A 47 23.50 5.86 6.99
CA GLU A 47 24.05 5.69 5.64
C GLU A 47 22.95 5.30 4.65
N ARG A 48 22.96 5.93 3.49
CA ARG A 48 22.05 5.61 2.37
C ARG A 48 22.62 4.44 1.59
N ASN A 49 21.81 3.42 1.38
CA ASN A 49 22.23 2.31 0.53
C ASN A 49 21.66 2.49 -0.87
N TYR A 50 22.53 2.94 -1.78
CA TYR A 50 22.21 3.24 -3.17
C TYR A 50 22.05 2.00 -4.05
N SER A 51 22.40 0.81 -3.56
CA SER A 51 22.33 -0.45 -4.33
C SER A 51 21.13 -1.31 -3.98
N GLN A 52 20.26 -0.86 -3.07
CA GLN A 52 19.11 -1.64 -2.66
C GLN A 52 17.87 -1.36 -3.50
N PRO A 53 17.13 -2.41 -3.88
CA PRO A 53 15.90 -2.26 -4.63
C PRO A 53 14.88 -1.35 -3.95
N ARG A 54 14.14 -0.62 -4.75
CA ARG A 54 12.99 0.18 -4.32
C ARG A 54 11.78 -0.72 -4.22
N ASN A 55 10.95 -0.55 -3.19
CA ASN A 55 9.86 -1.46 -2.87
C ASN A 55 8.49 -0.78 -2.89
N LEU A 56 7.54 -1.36 -3.60
CA LEU A 56 6.16 -0.88 -3.72
C LEU A 56 5.46 -0.75 -2.36
N THR A 57 5.66 -1.73 -1.47
CA THR A 57 4.99 -1.73 -0.15
C THR A 57 5.43 -0.53 0.70
N LEU A 58 6.72 -0.20 0.66
CA LEU A 58 7.23 1.00 1.33
C LEU A 58 6.63 2.26 0.71
N LEU A 59 6.68 2.38 -0.61
CA LEU A 59 6.17 3.56 -1.32
C LEU A 59 4.66 3.75 -1.11
N GLY A 60 3.87 2.69 -1.17
CA GLY A 60 2.43 2.74 -0.91
C GLY A 60 2.11 3.19 0.53
N ARG A 61 2.89 2.73 1.51
CA ARG A 61 2.78 3.20 2.91
C ARG A 61 3.17 4.67 3.06
N MET A 62 4.23 5.11 2.40
CA MET A 62 4.65 6.52 2.42
C MET A 62 3.57 7.42 1.81
N LEU A 63 3.05 7.04 0.64
CA LEU A 63 1.95 7.75 0.00
C LEU A 63 0.73 7.86 0.93
N PHE A 64 0.35 6.75 1.57
CA PHE A 64 -0.73 6.72 2.55
C PHE A 64 -0.47 7.66 3.74
N VAL A 65 0.70 7.57 4.36
CA VAL A 65 1.04 8.37 5.56
C VAL A 65 1.08 9.86 5.25
N PHE A 66 1.73 10.26 4.16
CA PHE A 66 1.83 11.68 3.80
C PHE A 66 0.47 12.26 3.40
N SER A 67 -0.34 11.51 2.67
CA SER A 67 -1.71 11.91 2.31
C SER A 67 -2.60 12.06 3.55
N SER A 68 -2.53 11.11 4.47
CA SER A 68 -3.24 11.19 5.76
C SER A 68 -2.75 12.37 6.60
N ALA A 69 -1.44 12.57 6.71
CA ALA A 69 -0.87 13.71 7.43
C ALA A 69 -1.36 15.05 6.85
N TYR A 70 -1.40 15.17 5.52
CA TYR A 70 -1.96 16.36 4.87
C TYR A 70 -3.44 16.54 5.18
N ARG A 71 -4.24 15.48 5.15
CA ARG A 71 -5.67 15.57 5.45
C ARG A 71 -5.95 16.05 6.87
N TYR A 72 -5.19 15.56 7.85
CA TYR A 72 -5.43 15.86 9.26
C TYR A 72 -4.67 17.10 9.78
N LEU A 73 -3.42 17.30 9.35
CA LEU A 73 -2.52 18.34 9.86
C LEU A 73 -2.44 19.57 8.95
N LYS A 74 -2.87 19.46 7.69
CA LYS A 74 -2.91 20.53 6.67
C LYS A 74 -1.54 21.15 6.34
N GLY A 75 -0.44 20.56 6.76
CA GLY A 75 0.90 21.08 6.48
C GLY A 75 1.29 20.87 5.00
N ARG A 76 1.75 21.92 4.32
CA ARG A 76 2.14 21.88 2.92
C ARG A 76 3.23 20.84 2.63
N ILE A 77 4.17 20.65 3.54
CA ILE A 77 5.24 19.67 3.41
C ILE A 77 4.68 18.24 3.19
N TYR A 78 3.58 17.87 3.84
CA TYR A 78 2.99 16.54 3.68
C TYR A 78 2.38 16.36 2.29
N LEU A 79 1.75 17.40 1.74
CA LEU A 79 1.26 17.38 0.36
C LEU A 79 2.40 17.24 -0.64
N ASP A 80 3.49 17.99 -0.44
CA ASP A 80 4.65 17.95 -1.33
C ASP A 80 5.30 16.55 -1.31
N ARG A 81 5.37 15.89 -0.14
CA ARG A 81 5.87 14.51 -0.01
C ARG A 81 4.90 13.48 -0.60
N ALA A 82 3.58 13.67 -0.43
CA ALA A 82 2.57 12.83 -1.06
C ALA A 82 2.63 12.93 -2.59
N ASN A 83 2.74 14.13 -3.13
CA ASN A 83 2.89 14.35 -4.57
C ASN A 83 4.15 13.66 -5.10
N TYR A 84 5.28 13.79 -4.41
CA TYR A 84 6.53 13.15 -4.80
C TYR A 84 6.42 11.62 -4.81
N ALA A 85 5.80 11.03 -3.78
CA ALA A 85 5.55 9.60 -3.71
C ALA A 85 4.58 9.13 -4.81
N PHE A 86 3.55 9.92 -5.11
CA PHE A 86 2.59 9.61 -6.18
C PHE A 86 3.23 9.64 -7.56
N GLU A 87 4.05 10.66 -7.86
CA GLU A 87 4.76 10.74 -9.15
C GLU A 87 5.75 9.58 -9.33
N ASP A 88 6.47 9.19 -8.28
CA ASP A 88 7.34 8.02 -8.31
C ASP A 88 6.54 6.73 -8.57
N LEU A 89 5.42 6.55 -7.88
CA LEU A 89 4.53 5.39 -8.06
C LEU A 89 3.97 5.34 -9.48
N LYS A 90 3.46 6.45 -10.01
CA LYS A 90 2.86 6.57 -11.33
C LYS A 90 3.86 6.35 -12.46
N ASN A 91 5.08 6.88 -12.32
CA ASN A 91 6.05 6.89 -13.42
C ASN A 91 6.90 5.63 -13.46
N HIS A 92 7.16 4.99 -12.32
CA HIS A 92 8.09 3.86 -12.23
C HIS A 92 7.43 2.55 -11.80
N PHE A 93 6.53 2.57 -10.82
CA PHE A 93 5.92 1.34 -10.29
C PHE A 93 4.66 0.89 -11.02
N TYR A 94 3.88 1.82 -11.57
CA TYR A 94 2.64 1.47 -12.28
C TYR A 94 2.93 0.69 -13.56
N ASP A 95 2.35 -0.51 -13.67
CA ASP A 95 2.47 -1.37 -14.85
C ASP A 95 1.46 -0.93 -15.92
N LYS A 96 1.92 -0.13 -16.87
CA LYS A 96 1.07 0.44 -17.94
C LYS A 96 0.57 -0.59 -18.95
N GLU A 97 1.15 -1.79 -18.96
CA GLU A 97 0.79 -2.86 -19.90
C GLU A 97 -0.32 -3.75 -19.34
N PHE A 98 -0.20 -4.16 -18.07
CA PHE A 98 -1.12 -5.11 -17.45
C PHE A 98 -1.94 -4.52 -16.30
N GLY A 99 -1.72 -3.26 -15.94
CA GLY A 99 -2.32 -2.66 -14.75
C GLY A 99 -1.71 -3.16 -13.44
N GLY A 100 -2.11 -2.56 -12.30
CA GLY A 100 -1.48 -2.81 -11.00
C GLY A 100 -0.04 -2.28 -10.97
N ALA A 101 0.84 -2.85 -10.13
CA ALA A 101 2.18 -2.32 -9.96
C ALA A 101 3.29 -3.38 -9.93
N PHE A 102 4.52 -2.97 -10.24
CA PHE A 102 5.72 -3.77 -10.00
C PHE A 102 6.05 -3.80 -8.52
N VAL A 103 6.47 -4.95 -8.01
CA VAL A 103 6.77 -5.15 -6.57
C VAL A 103 8.06 -4.45 -6.15
N ASN A 104 9.11 -4.69 -6.93
CA ASN A 104 10.43 -4.14 -6.71
C ASN A 104 11.00 -3.60 -8.02
N LEU A 105 11.68 -2.48 -7.90
CA LEU A 105 12.48 -1.90 -8.99
C LEU A 105 13.94 -1.87 -8.56
N ASP A 106 14.83 -2.11 -9.50
CA ASP A 106 16.24 -1.82 -9.30
C ASP A 106 16.46 -0.30 -9.15
N VAL A 107 17.64 0.11 -8.82
CA VAL A 107 18.03 1.53 -8.64
C VAL A 107 17.81 2.37 -9.90
N ASP A 108 17.94 1.76 -11.07
CA ASP A 108 17.69 2.41 -12.37
C ASP A 108 16.20 2.42 -12.78
N GLY A 109 15.32 1.86 -11.96
CA GLY A 109 13.87 1.75 -12.23
C GLY A 109 13.46 0.50 -13.00
N THR A 110 14.39 -0.41 -13.32
CA THR A 110 14.07 -1.68 -14.00
C THR A 110 13.28 -2.61 -13.07
N PRO A 111 12.14 -3.18 -13.50
CA PRO A 111 11.40 -4.16 -12.72
C PRO A 111 12.21 -5.43 -12.43
N LEU A 112 12.25 -5.85 -11.16
CA LEU A 112 12.99 -7.03 -10.70
C LEU A 112 12.12 -8.29 -10.54
N SER A 113 10.81 -8.18 -10.70
CA SER A 113 9.89 -9.29 -10.53
C SER A 113 8.79 -9.28 -11.59
N ASP A 114 8.43 -10.47 -12.04
CA ASP A 114 7.33 -10.74 -12.96
C ASP A 114 6.04 -11.18 -12.23
N THR A 115 5.89 -10.84 -10.97
CA THR A 115 4.75 -11.26 -10.15
C THR A 115 4.01 -10.09 -9.53
N LYS A 116 2.73 -10.33 -9.21
CA LYS A 116 1.82 -9.41 -8.52
C LYS A 116 1.29 -10.06 -7.24
N PRO A 117 2.02 -9.95 -6.12
CA PRO A 117 1.51 -10.39 -4.83
C PRO A 117 0.37 -9.48 -4.36
N ASN A 118 -0.77 -10.05 -4.00
CA ASN A 118 -1.93 -9.31 -3.50
C ASN A 118 -1.62 -8.42 -2.29
N TYR A 119 -0.66 -8.85 -1.47
CA TYR A 119 -0.15 -8.05 -0.37
C TYR A 119 0.41 -6.70 -0.84
N CYS A 120 1.18 -6.68 -1.93
CA CYS A 120 1.77 -5.46 -2.48
C CYS A 120 0.71 -4.59 -3.17
N GLU A 121 -0.19 -5.22 -3.93
CA GLU A 121 -1.32 -4.53 -4.58
C GLU A 121 -2.26 -3.88 -3.55
N ALA A 122 -2.44 -4.50 -2.38
CA ALA A 122 -3.21 -3.87 -1.30
C ALA A 122 -2.60 -2.53 -0.85
N PHE A 123 -1.26 -2.42 -0.73
CA PHE A 123 -0.62 -1.15 -0.41
C PHE A 123 -0.65 -0.14 -1.55
N PHE A 124 -0.60 -0.61 -2.79
CA PHE A 124 -0.81 0.23 -3.97
C PHE A 124 -2.20 0.89 -3.93
N ILE A 125 -3.26 0.09 -3.78
CA ILE A 125 -4.64 0.57 -3.65
C ILE A 125 -4.79 1.51 -2.44
N MET A 126 -4.26 1.13 -1.28
CA MET A 126 -4.38 1.91 -0.05
C MET A 126 -3.73 3.29 -0.17
N GLY A 127 -2.53 3.36 -0.72
CA GLY A 127 -1.80 4.61 -0.94
C GLY A 127 -2.55 5.54 -1.90
N LEU A 128 -2.96 5.01 -3.05
CA LEU A 128 -3.70 5.76 -4.07
C LEU A 128 -5.07 6.25 -3.59
N ALA A 129 -5.81 5.40 -2.87
CA ALA A 129 -7.12 5.77 -2.32
C ALA A 129 -7.02 6.93 -1.33
N GLU A 130 -6.02 6.90 -0.43
CA GLU A 130 -5.82 7.99 0.53
C GLU A 130 -5.32 9.27 -0.15
N TYR A 131 -4.44 9.14 -1.16
CA TYR A 131 -3.97 10.27 -1.94
C TYR A 131 -5.12 10.93 -2.74
N TYR A 132 -5.96 10.13 -3.40
CA TYR A 132 -7.18 10.65 -4.03
C TYR A 132 -8.09 11.35 -3.02
N HIS A 133 -8.31 10.74 -1.85
CA HIS A 133 -9.13 11.33 -0.79
C HIS A 133 -8.56 12.67 -0.28
N ALA A 134 -7.23 12.81 -0.26
CA ALA A 134 -6.54 14.02 0.19
C ALA A 134 -6.54 15.16 -0.85
N THR A 135 -6.48 14.82 -2.15
CA THR A 135 -6.16 15.76 -3.23
C THR A 135 -7.24 15.88 -4.30
N GLY A 136 -8.10 14.87 -4.45
CA GLY A 136 -9.04 14.76 -5.57
C GLY A 136 -8.39 14.37 -6.91
N ASN A 137 -7.12 13.91 -6.90
CA ASN A 137 -6.36 13.56 -8.11
C ASN A 137 -7.02 12.41 -8.88
N LYS A 138 -7.44 12.67 -10.12
CA LYS A 138 -8.20 11.71 -10.95
C LYS A 138 -7.37 10.56 -11.49
N ASP A 139 -6.07 10.76 -11.71
CA ASP A 139 -5.17 9.69 -12.16
C ASP A 139 -5.02 8.66 -11.05
N ALA A 140 -4.85 9.12 -9.79
CA ALA A 140 -4.80 8.24 -8.64
C ALA A 140 -6.09 7.42 -8.46
N LEU A 141 -7.25 8.04 -8.66
CA LEU A 141 -8.52 7.33 -8.62
C LEU A 141 -8.61 6.29 -9.73
N HIS A 142 -8.22 6.65 -10.96
CA HIS A 142 -8.24 5.74 -12.10
C HIS A 142 -7.38 4.50 -11.85
N MET A 143 -6.11 4.69 -11.49
CA MET A 143 -5.18 3.59 -11.17
C MET A 143 -5.68 2.72 -10.01
N CYS A 144 -6.28 3.34 -9.00
CA CYS A 144 -6.83 2.64 -7.84
C CYS A 144 -8.04 1.77 -8.19
N LEU A 145 -8.97 2.30 -9.00
CA LEU A 145 -10.14 1.55 -9.44
C LEU A 145 -9.78 0.43 -10.44
N GLU A 146 -8.81 0.67 -11.32
CA GLU A 146 -8.27 -0.37 -12.20
C GLU A 146 -7.69 -1.52 -11.38
N ALA A 147 -6.83 -1.24 -10.40
CA ALA A 147 -6.26 -2.26 -9.53
C ALA A 147 -7.37 -3.01 -8.74
N PHE A 148 -8.37 -2.32 -8.23
CA PHE A 148 -9.53 -2.93 -7.59
C PHE A 148 -10.26 -3.90 -8.54
N GLU A 149 -10.56 -3.50 -9.78
CA GLU A 149 -11.22 -4.36 -10.77
C GLU A 149 -10.37 -5.59 -11.13
N LEU A 150 -9.06 -5.41 -11.27
CA LEU A 150 -8.13 -6.54 -11.51
C LEU A 150 -8.11 -7.50 -10.32
N MET A 151 -8.08 -7.00 -9.09
CA MET A 151 -8.18 -7.82 -7.89
C MET A 151 -9.49 -8.62 -7.85
N GLU A 152 -10.64 -7.99 -8.13
CA GLU A 152 -11.94 -8.66 -8.07
C GLU A 152 -12.17 -9.64 -9.23
N THR A 153 -11.58 -9.40 -10.40
CA THR A 153 -11.85 -10.20 -11.61
C THR A 153 -10.78 -11.24 -11.92
N ARG A 154 -9.54 -11.03 -11.48
CA ARG A 154 -8.39 -11.90 -11.82
C ARG A 154 -7.88 -12.70 -10.64
N THR A 155 -7.97 -12.14 -9.43
CA THR A 155 -7.35 -12.78 -8.27
C THR A 155 -8.36 -13.45 -7.35
N LYS A 156 -9.64 -13.10 -7.43
CA LYS A 156 -10.69 -13.60 -6.56
C LYS A 156 -11.07 -15.03 -6.91
N VAL A 157 -10.98 -15.92 -5.93
CA VAL A 157 -11.32 -17.35 -6.03
C VAL A 157 -12.72 -17.62 -5.54
N ALA A 158 -13.10 -16.99 -4.43
CA ALA A 158 -14.42 -17.08 -3.81
C ALA A 158 -14.72 -15.78 -3.03
N PRO A 159 -15.92 -15.55 -2.50
CA PRO A 159 -16.21 -14.37 -1.70
C PRO A 159 -15.20 -14.17 -0.57
N GLY A 160 -14.43 -13.07 -0.60
CA GLY A 160 -13.39 -12.74 0.38
C GLY A 160 -12.10 -13.56 0.30
N ILE A 161 -11.96 -14.46 -0.68
CA ILE A 161 -10.79 -15.32 -0.88
C ILE A 161 -10.13 -15.00 -2.23
N TYR A 162 -8.83 -14.81 -2.21
CA TYR A 162 -8.04 -14.38 -3.37
C TYR A 162 -6.76 -15.20 -3.48
N HIS A 163 -6.22 -15.35 -4.69
CA HIS A 163 -4.86 -15.89 -4.89
C HIS A 163 -3.84 -14.99 -4.20
N ALA A 164 -2.84 -15.58 -3.54
CA ALA A 164 -1.80 -14.83 -2.83
C ALA A 164 -0.88 -14.07 -3.78
N THR A 165 -0.54 -14.70 -4.92
CA THR A 165 0.38 -14.15 -5.92
C THR A 165 0.01 -14.64 -7.30
N LEU A 166 0.06 -13.74 -8.29
CA LEU A 166 -0.13 -14.05 -9.70
C LEU A 166 1.13 -13.67 -10.49
N TYR A 167 1.21 -14.10 -11.74
CA TYR A 167 2.19 -13.56 -12.68
C TYR A 167 1.84 -12.12 -13.06
N ARG A 168 2.79 -11.41 -13.69
CA ARG A 168 2.63 -10.00 -14.08
C ARG A 168 1.38 -9.75 -14.93
N ASP A 169 1.01 -10.71 -15.80
CA ASP A 169 -0.16 -10.68 -16.68
C ASP A 169 -1.48 -11.09 -15.97
N TRP A 170 -1.44 -11.23 -14.66
CA TRP A 170 -2.54 -11.71 -13.81
C TRP A 170 -2.94 -13.16 -14.05
N SER A 171 -2.15 -13.97 -14.73
CA SER A 171 -2.36 -15.40 -14.79
C SER A 171 -2.01 -16.07 -13.45
N PRO A 172 -2.72 -17.14 -13.06
CA PRO A 172 -2.49 -17.82 -11.79
C PRO A 172 -1.08 -18.40 -11.68
N LYS A 173 -0.40 -18.15 -10.57
CA LYS A 173 0.89 -18.76 -10.21
C LYS A 173 0.63 -19.89 -9.23
N LEU A 174 0.43 -21.11 -9.76
CA LEU A 174 0.15 -22.29 -8.96
C LEU A 174 1.41 -22.76 -8.21
N GLY A 175 1.24 -23.26 -6.98
CA GLY A 175 2.31 -23.85 -6.18
C GLY A 175 3.29 -22.83 -5.58
N PHE A 176 2.90 -21.60 -5.41
CA PHE A 176 3.74 -20.59 -4.74
C PHE A 176 3.79 -20.86 -3.24
N ASP A 177 4.93 -21.36 -2.78
CA ASP A 177 5.27 -21.42 -1.35
C ASP A 177 5.63 -20.01 -0.86
N ASN A 178 4.80 -19.46 0.03
CA ASN A 178 5.06 -18.16 0.66
C ASN A 178 6.11 -18.23 1.79
N GLY A 179 6.85 -19.35 1.90
CA GLY A 179 7.91 -19.55 2.90
C GLY A 179 7.42 -19.68 4.34
N ARG A 180 6.11 -19.80 4.55
CA ARG A 180 5.50 -20.02 5.87
C ARG A 180 4.73 -21.34 5.85
N GLY A 181 5.43 -22.43 6.13
CA GLY A 181 4.85 -23.75 6.24
C GLY A 181 3.63 -23.75 7.16
N ASN A 182 2.57 -24.44 6.69
CA ASN A 182 1.39 -24.84 7.45
C ASN A 182 0.58 -23.73 8.13
N ALA A 183 -0.21 -22.99 7.35
CA ALA A 183 -1.42 -22.41 7.90
C ALA A 183 -2.49 -23.50 7.97
N SER A 184 -2.97 -23.79 9.17
CA SER A 184 -3.99 -24.80 9.48
C SER A 184 -5.41 -24.41 9.05
N PHE A 185 -5.57 -23.65 7.97
CA PHE A 185 -6.86 -23.27 7.43
C PHE A 185 -7.13 -24.06 6.14
N ALA A 186 -8.35 -24.52 5.98
CA ALA A 186 -8.84 -25.22 4.78
C ALA A 186 -8.96 -24.29 3.54
N LEU A 187 -8.03 -23.34 3.40
CA LEU A 187 -7.91 -22.49 2.23
C LEU A 187 -7.01 -23.15 1.18
N PRO A 188 -7.22 -22.89 -0.12
CA PRO A 188 -6.28 -23.32 -1.15
C PRO A 188 -4.85 -22.90 -0.80
N ASP A 189 -3.87 -23.74 -1.10
CA ASP A 189 -2.45 -23.50 -0.76
C ASP A 189 -1.90 -22.18 -1.30
N ASP A 190 -2.56 -21.58 -2.28
CA ASP A 190 -2.24 -20.31 -2.92
C ASP A 190 -3.15 -19.13 -2.52
N ALA A 191 -4.07 -19.34 -1.55
CA ALA A 191 -4.98 -18.29 -1.10
C ALA A 191 -4.27 -17.19 -0.28
N ILE A 192 -4.89 -16.01 -0.23
CA ILE A 192 -4.33 -14.87 0.51
C ILE A 192 -4.27 -15.14 2.02
N MET A 193 -3.07 -15.07 2.56
CA MET A 193 -2.79 -15.26 3.99
C MET A 193 -3.01 -14.01 4.83
N TYR A 194 -3.23 -12.85 4.20
CA TYR A 194 -3.30 -11.55 4.86
C TYR A 194 -4.49 -10.71 4.39
N PRO A 195 -5.74 -11.21 4.54
CA PRO A 195 -6.93 -10.50 4.06
C PRO A 195 -7.10 -9.13 4.72
N HIS A 196 -6.50 -8.91 5.90
CA HIS A 196 -6.58 -7.65 6.62
C HIS A 196 -5.94 -6.46 5.88
N HIS A 197 -4.87 -6.66 5.10
CA HIS A 197 -4.29 -5.56 4.29
C HIS A 197 -5.21 -5.19 3.13
N LEU A 198 -5.80 -6.19 2.47
CA LEU A 198 -6.78 -5.93 1.42
C LEU A 198 -8.06 -5.29 2.00
N CYS A 199 -8.50 -5.74 3.18
CA CYS A 199 -9.60 -5.12 3.91
C CYS A 199 -9.33 -3.64 4.23
N GLN A 200 -8.11 -3.31 4.68
CA GLN A 200 -7.70 -1.92 4.91
C GLN A 200 -7.71 -1.10 3.61
N ALA A 201 -7.18 -1.64 2.51
CA ALA A 201 -7.15 -0.99 1.22
C ALA A 201 -8.56 -0.70 0.69
N TYR A 202 -9.45 -1.69 0.70
CA TYR A 202 -10.83 -1.54 0.25
C TYR A 202 -11.64 -0.61 1.16
N TYR A 203 -11.38 -0.62 2.46
CA TYR A 203 -11.99 0.34 3.37
C TYR A 203 -11.61 1.78 3.02
N ARG A 204 -10.33 2.04 2.73
CA ARG A 204 -9.88 3.39 2.31
C ARG A 204 -10.48 3.81 0.98
N LEU A 205 -10.51 2.90 0.02
CA LEU A 205 -11.12 3.15 -1.28
C LEU A 205 -12.63 3.41 -1.16
N TYR A 206 -13.33 2.64 -0.33
CA TYR A 206 -14.75 2.88 -0.03
C TYR A 206 -14.98 4.25 0.63
N GLN A 207 -14.17 4.62 1.62
CA GLN A 207 -14.28 5.94 2.26
C GLN A 207 -14.09 7.10 1.26
N ALA A 208 -13.28 6.91 0.25
CA ALA A 208 -12.98 7.93 -0.75
C ALA A 208 -14.03 8.00 -1.88
N THR A 209 -14.74 6.90 -2.17
CA THR A 209 -15.61 6.79 -3.36
C THR A 209 -17.07 6.53 -3.06
N HIS A 210 -17.37 5.88 -1.94
CA HIS A 210 -18.70 5.36 -1.58
C HIS A 210 -19.30 4.40 -2.62
N ASP A 211 -18.44 3.69 -3.39
CA ASP A 211 -18.87 2.73 -4.42
C ASP A 211 -19.39 1.44 -3.78
N ASN A 212 -20.63 1.05 -4.14
CA ASN A 212 -21.29 -0.13 -3.61
C ASN A 212 -20.59 -1.46 -3.97
N ARG A 213 -19.85 -1.52 -5.07
CA ARG A 213 -19.06 -2.71 -5.46
C ARG A 213 -17.93 -2.94 -4.46
N ILE A 214 -17.25 -1.87 -4.06
CA ILE A 214 -16.20 -1.90 -3.05
C ILE A 214 -16.77 -2.25 -1.67
N ALA A 215 -17.93 -1.69 -1.32
CA ALA A 215 -18.63 -2.04 -0.08
C ALA A 215 -18.97 -3.54 0.01
N LYS A 216 -19.40 -4.14 -1.12
CA LYS A 216 -19.68 -5.58 -1.20
C LYS A 216 -18.42 -6.41 -0.99
N ALA A 217 -17.34 -6.12 -1.72
CA ALA A 217 -16.06 -6.81 -1.59
C ALA A 217 -15.46 -6.68 -0.17
N LEU A 218 -15.53 -5.49 0.42
CA LEU A 218 -15.12 -5.22 1.80
C LEU A 218 -15.91 -6.08 2.80
N LYS A 219 -17.23 -6.19 2.63
CA LYS A 219 -18.08 -7.03 3.49
C LYS A 219 -17.66 -8.50 3.42
N GLU A 220 -17.35 -9.02 2.23
CA GLU A 220 -16.91 -10.40 2.05
C GLU A 220 -15.59 -10.65 2.80
N LEU A 221 -14.61 -9.72 2.70
CA LEU A 221 -13.36 -9.79 3.46
C LEU A 221 -13.57 -9.78 4.97
N VAL A 222 -14.45 -8.90 5.47
CA VAL A 222 -14.76 -8.83 6.91
C VAL A 222 -15.39 -10.13 7.39
N VAL A 223 -16.29 -10.74 6.60
CA VAL A 223 -16.91 -12.03 6.95
C VAL A 223 -15.85 -13.14 7.09
N ILE A 224 -14.92 -13.25 6.14
CA ILE A 224 -13.81 -14.22 6.22
C ILE A 224 -12.96 -13.97 7.47
N MET A 225 -12.60 -12.72 7.75
CA MET A 225 -11.79 -12.38 8.93
C MET A 225 -12.48 -12.72 10.27
N LEU A 226 -13.80 -12.69 10.32
CA LEU A 226 -14.56 -12.97 11.55
C LEU A 226 -14.88 -14.46 11.76
N HIS A 227 -14.92 -15.24 10.69
CA HIS A 227 -15.38 -16.63 10.74
C HIS A 227 -14.28 -17.66 10.48
N GLU A 228 -13.19 -17.28 9.81
CA GLU A 228 -12.15 -18.21 9.35
C GLU A 228 -10.77 -17.92 9.99
N MET A 229 -10.65 -16.85 10.78
CA MET A 229 -9.44 -16.46 11.52
C MET A 229 -9.65 -16.46 13.03
#